data_20833d14fcc4fa1cf45cac590d706829
#
_entry.id   20833d14fcc4fa1cf45cac590d706829
#
_cell.length_a   1.000
_cell.length_b   1.000
_cell.length_c   1.000
_cell.angle_alpha   90.00
_cell.angle_beta   90.00
_cell.angle_gamma   90.00
#
_symmetry.space_group_name_H-M   'P 1'
#
loop_
_entity.id
_entity.type
_entity.pdbx_description
1 polymer ?
#
loop_
_entity_poly.entity_id
_entity_poly.type
_entity_poly.pdbx_seq_one_letter_code
_entity_poly.pdbx_strand_id
1 'polypeptide(L)'
;MKRHNVSSMVLILTLLLAAIFPGCLESFNSNSAPSTSFSLQESGTLKAGMLLHFDATASSDPDSDDLTYSWNFGDTNTATGDTTSHTYSSEGDYIVKLSVSDGEFETEDTMTLKILSEDAAIPIAEIITTKDDDCDDETASSSGTYILVWICDDAMDEGTRDWDPSTTLILDASESEAGSGESWLVSWKWDLNIYIDTDGDGDKTNDDDADGETYSWATPPGEWKVRLTVTDDQGMTSTAETWVYVNARAIWSDLEIGRNNTADNPRQEFTAPLTYDFENSHKLNQFKTRLVYPKKDPGAGFPAPEQDNRMDLYFYNDTDEEVRNSSSNSDEQQTDSDCSEDNYCLTMTSSTGDFRNYLDGSWMVQVFNTKQQDAEIIEVQIILKYK
;
A
#
# COMPACT_ATOMS: atom_id res chain seq x y z
N MET A 1 47.95 75.13 -8.73
CA MET A 1 47.50 75.10 -7.35
C MET A 1 47.90 73.82 -6.69
N LYS A 2 48.92 73.85 -5.84
CA LYS A 2 49.54 72.72 -5.17
C LYS A 2 48.71 72.33 -3.94
N ARG A 3 48.28 71.08 -3.77
CA ARG A 3 47.81 70.52 -2.47
C ARG A 3 48.91 69.61 -1.92
N HIS A 4 49.41 69.96 -0.77
CA HIS A 4 50.45 69.22 -0.07
C HIS A 4 49.90 68.00 0.64
N ASN A 5 50.59 66.88 0.51
CA ASN A 5 50.47 65.64 1.27
C ASN A 5 50.91 65.87 2.74
N VAL A 6 50.01 65.61 3.69
CA VAL A 6 50.26 65.55 5.14
C VAL A 6 49.90 64.16 5.66
N SER A 7 50.27 63.12 4.95
CA SER A 7 49.87 61.76 5.38
C SER A 7 51.06 60.82 5.64
N SER A 8 52.29 61.34 5.71
CA SER A 8 53.46 60.44 5.87
C SER A 8 54.18 60.53 7.23
N MET A 9 53.71 61.40 8.12
CA MET A 9 54.46 61.64 9.41
C MET A 9 53.77 61.07 10.62
N VAL A 10 52.52 60.55 10.53
CA VAL A 10 51.84 59.93 11.69
C VAL A 10 52.03 58.41 11.77
N LEU A 11 52.48 57.77 10.64
CA LEU A 11 52.70 56.32 10.65
C LEU A 11 54.04 55.86 11.19
N ILE A 12 55.00 56.77 11.42
CA ILE A 12 56.37 56.42 11.95
C ILE A 12 56.42 56.51 13.48
N LEU A 13 55.50 57.28 14.09
CA LEU A 13 55.53 57.44 15.56
C LEU A 13 54.75 56.34 16.33
N THR A 14 53.88 55.60 15.64
CA THR A 14 53.17 54.46 16.26
C THR A 14 53.92 53.13 16.22
N LEU A 15 54.98 53.04 15.38
CA LEU A 15 55.80 51.83 15.32
C LEU A 15 56.98 51.78 16.32
N LEU A 16 57.29 52.90 16.99
CA LEU A 16 58.39 52.97 17.97
C LEU A 16 57.98 52.82 19.43
N LEU A 17 56.67 52.74 19.73
CA LEU A 17 56.19 52.45 21.10
C LEU A 17 55.85 50.96 21.33
N ALA A 18 55.96 50.11 20.32
CA ALA A 18 55.67 48.70 20.45
C ALA A 18 56.89 47.79 20.83
N ALA A 19 58.05 48.40 21.09
CA ALA A 19 59.31 47.66 21.29
C ALA A 19 59.84 47.67 22.73
N ILE A 20 59.08 48.06 23.74
CA ILE A 20 59.59 48.19 25.12
C ILE A 20 58.79 47.39 26.18
N PHE A 21 57.92 46.50 25.80
CA PHE A 21 57.38 45.50 26.71
C PHE A 21 57.68 44.09 26.25
N PRO A 22 58.81 43.48 26.62
CA PRO A 22 58.97 42.06 26.63
C PRO A 22 58.36 41.55 27.93
N GLY A 23 57.09 41.29 27.98
CA GLY A 23 56.46 40.78 29.17
C GLY A 23 55.00 40.36 28.91
N CYS A 24 54.85 39.07 28.84
CA CYS A 24 53.57 38.33 28.98
C CYS A 24 52.47 38.74 27.99
N LEU A 25 52.50 38.24 26.75
CA LEU A 25 51.32 37.60 26.22
C LEU A 25 51.21 36.24 26.95
N GLU A 26 50.70 36.25 28.16
CA GLU A 26 49.97 35.08 28.61
C GLU A 26 48.87 34.89 27.61
N SER A 27 48.90 33.80 26.84
CA SER A 27 47.73 33.30 26.14
C SER A 27 46.70 33.10 27.25
N PHE A 28 45.71 33.98 27.35
CA PHE A 28 44.47 33.64 28.05
C PHE A 28 43.87 32.49 27.24
N ASN A 29 44.28 31.28 27.54
CA ASN A 29 43.52 30.09 27.22
C ASN A 29 42.26 30.24 28.06
N SER A 30 41.23 30.83 27.48
CA SER A 30 39.90 30.79 28.08
C SER A 30 39.45 29.34 27.98
N ASN A 31 39.25 28.71 29.12
CA ASN A 31 38.66 27.40 29.15
C ASN A 31 37.34 27.37 28.40
N SER A 32 37.10 26.38 27.61
CA SER A 32 35.89 26.13 26.81
C SER A 32 35.04 25.04 27.46
N ALA A 33 33.76 25.17 27.46
CA ALA A 33 32.86 24.17 28.04
C ALA A 33 32.94 22.81 27.30
N PRO A 34 32.84 21.68 28.00
CA PRO A 34 32.84 20.35 27.38
C PRO A 34 31.62 20.12 26.49
N SER A 35 31.74 19.23 25.52
CA SER A 35 30.66 18.73 24.69
C SER A 35 30.15 17.40 25.28
N THR A 36 28.91 17.38 25.76
CA THR A 36 28.28 16.21 26.35
C THR A 36 27.56 15.39 25.28
N SER A 37 27.80 14.08 25.25
CA SER A 37 27.11 13.13 24.40
C SER A 37 27.13 11.75 25.03
N PHE A 38 26.00 11.01 24.93
CA PHE A 38 25.95 9.62 25.37
C PHE A 38 25.02 8.78 24.53
N SER A 39 25.15 7.45 24.64
CA SER A 39 24.34 6.46 23.98
C SER A 39 23.94 5.33 24.92
N LEU A 40 22.82 4.68 24.61
CA LEU A 40 22.42 3.40 25.19
C LEU A 40 22.91 2.28 24.27
N GLN A 41 23.48 1.21 24.83
CA GLN A 41 24.01 0.09 24.04
C GLN A 41 22.92 -0.91 23.64
N GLU A 42 21.84 -1.03 24.43
CA GLU A 42 20.72 -1.88 24.15
C GLU A 42 19.84 -1.27 23.07
N SER A 43 19.33 -2.14 22.20
CA SER A 43 18.37 -1.81 21.13
C SER A 43 17.12 -2.66 21.27
N GLY A 44 15.98 -2.16 20.76
CA GLY A 44 14.69 -2.82 20.82
C GLY A 44 13.92 -2.53 22.11
N THR A 45 13.05 -3.47 22.50
CA THR A 45 12.15 -3.30 23.64
C THR A 45 12.88 -3.34 24.97
N LEU A 46 12.84 -2.25 25.73
CA LEU A 46 13.42 -2.15 27.07
C LEU A 46 12.38 -2.53 28.11
N LYS A 47 12.74 -3.43 29.04
CA LYS A 47 11.84 -3.96 30.07
C LYS A 47 12.36 -3.74 31.47
N ALA A 48 11.47 -3.67 32.45
CA ALA A 48 11.81 -3.71 33.85
C ALA A 48 12.66 -4.96 34.15
N GLY A 49 13.65 -4.85 35.05
CA GLY A 49 14.60 -5.90 35.36
C GLY A 49 15.74 -6.05 34.37
N MET A 50 15.73 -5.42 33.20
CA MET A 50 16.83 -5.41 32.24
C MET A 50 17.99 -4.57 32.72
N LEU A 51 19.24 -5.08 32.60
CA LEU A 51 20.46 -4.30 32.81
C LEU A 51 20.75 -3.48 31.56
N LEU A 52 20.73 -2.16 31.66
CA LEU A 52 21.00 -1.21 30.58
C LEU A 52 22.41 -0.61 30.74
N HIS A 53 23.15 -0.48 29.63
CA HIS A 53 24.51 0.05 29.61
C HIS A 53 24.54 1.40 28.89
N PHE A 54 25.07 2.40 29.59
CA PHE A 54 25.22 3.77 29.11
C PHE A 54 26.69 4.07 28.85
N ASP A 55 26.95 4.73 27.72
CA ASP A 55 28.31 5.05 27.26
C ASP A 55 28.37 6.53 26.87
N ALA A 56 29.20 7.28 27.64
CA ALA A 56 29.45 8.70 27.41
C ALA A 56 30.89 8.98 26.91
N THR A 57 31.60 7.96 26.43
CA THR A 57 32.99 8.10 25.94
C THR A 57 33.10 8.99 24.69
N ALA A 58 32.00 9.33 24.05
CA ALA A 58 31.91 10.30 22.94
C ALA A 58 31.94 11.76 23.42
N SER A 59 31.78 12.03 24.72
CA SER A 59 31.93 13.38 25.28
C SER A 59 33.40 13.80 25.18
N SER A 60 33.61 15.10 24.93
CA SER A 60 34.95 15.65 24.73
C SER A 60 35.08 17.09 25.21
N ASP A 61 36.30 17.47 25.56
CA ASP A 61 36.64 18.84 25.88
C ASP A 61 37.51 19.48 24.78
N PRO A 62 37.24 20.71 24.34
CA PRO A 62 38.03 21.40 23.32
C PRO A 62 39.46 21.72 23.74
N ASP A 63 39.70 21.91 25.05
CA ASP A 63 40.98 22.23 25.62
C ASP A 63 41.72 20.97 26.12
N SER A 64 41.06 19.81 26.04
CA SER A 64 41.53 18.48 26.47
C SER A 64 41.67 18.37 27.97
N ASP A 65 40.83 19.05 28.73
CA ASP A 65 40.75 18.94 30.17
C ASP A 65 40.15 17.60 30.63
N ASP A 66 40.48 17.18 31.84
CA ASP A 66 39.94 15.95 32.43
C ASP A 66 38.45 16.11 32.74
N LEU A 67 37.62 15.20 32.20
CA LEU A 67 36.17 15.22 32.35
C LEU A 67 35.70 14.37 33.54
N THR A 68 34.73 14.89 34.25
CA THR A 68 33.97 14.15 35.27
C THR A 68 32.53 13.98 34.83
N TYR A 69 31.93 12.80 35.12
CA TYR A 69 30.62 12.37 34.63
C TYR A 69 29.68 12.09 35.80
N SER A 70 28.45 12.61 35.73
CA SER A 70 27.39 12.39 36.70
C SER A 70 26.09 12.03 36.00
N TRP A 71 25.55 10.87 36.36
CA TRP A 71 24.29 10.35 35.78
C TRP A 71 23.14 10.45 36.75
N ASN A 72 21.99 10.82 36.24
CA ASN A 72 20.69 10.72 36.90
C ASN A 72 19.75 9.94 36.01
N PHE A 73 19.22 8.80 36.45
CA PHE A 73 18.42 7.89 35.67
C PHE A 73 16.93 8.22 35.70
N GLY A 74 16.49 9.28 36.38
CA GLY A 74 15.09 9.70 36.46
C GLY A 74 14.24 8.94 37.48
N ASP A 75 14.79 7.89 38.09
CA ASP A 75 14.14 7.07 39.12
C ASP A 75 14.72 7.27 40.54
N THR A 76 15.37 8.42 40.74
CA THR A 76 16.11 8.80 41.96
C THR A 76 17.49 8.18 42.09
N ASN A 77 17.87 7.22 41.28
CA ASN A 77 19.21 6.64 41.26
C ASN A 77 20.20 7.49 40.45
N THR A 78 21.46 7.47 40.86
CA THR A 78 22.54 8.21 40.23
C THR A 78 23.81 7.32 40.10
N ALA A 79 24.68 7.68 39.16
CA ALA A 79 25.98 7.02 38.98
C ALA A 79 27.04 8.04 38.55
N THR A 80 28.29 7.61 38.47
CA THR A 80 29.45 8.39 37.96
C THR A 80 30.29 7.52 37.04
N GLY A 81 31.11 8.17 36.19
CA GLY A 81 31.99 7.49 35.22
C GLY A 81 31.57 7.71 33.79
N ASP A 82 32.51 7.57 32.87
CA ASP A 82 32.29 7.67 31.42
C ASP A 82 31.41 6.55 30.84
N THR A 83 31.36 5.43 31.54
CA THR A 83 30.44 4.31 31.28
C THR A 83 29.77 3.88 32.58
N THR A 84 28.50 3.44 32.48
CA THR A 84 27.76 2.97 33.64
C THR A 84 26.65 2.00 33.21
N SER A 85 26.04 1.35 34.20
CA SER A 85 24.88 0.52 33.95
C SER A 85 23.77 0.78 34.98
N HIS A 86 22.53 0.59 34.59
CA HIS A 86 21.36 0.77 35.46
C HIS A 86 20.28 -0.25 35.15
N THR A 87 19.44 -0.57 36.16
CA THR A 87 18.27 -1.44 36.03
C THR A 87 17.06 -0.75 36.63
N TYR A 88 16.04 -0.52 35.81
CA TYR A 88 14.74 -0.02 36.29
C TYR A 88 13.93 -1.17 36.85
N SER A 89 13.39 -1.00 38.05
CA SER A 89 12.59 -2.03 38.74
C SER A 89 11.10 -2.01 38.37
N SER A 90 10.63 -0.99 37.67
CA SER A 90 9.25 -0.81 37.27
C SER A 90 9.15 -0.23 35.86
N GLU A 91 8.04 -0.49 35.20
CA GLU A 91 7.68 0.18 33.96
C GLU A 91 7.49 1.69 34.15
N GLY A 92 7.67 2.47 33.10
CA GLY A 92 7.48 3.91 33.11
C GLY A 92 8.34 4.64 32.09
N ASP A 93 8.10 5.94 31.95
CA ASP A 93 8.92 6.83 31.15
C ASP A 93 9.96 7.50 32.06
N TYR A 94 11.23 7.31 31.75
CA TYR A 94 12.35 7.82 32.51
C TYR A 94 13.18 8.79 31.67
N ILE A 95 13.58 9.93 32.27
CA ILE A 95 14.50 10.87 31.64
C ILE A 95 15.88 10.64 32.24
N VAL A 96 16.76 10.01 31.47
CA VAL A 96 18.17 9.90 31.81
C VAL A 96 18.87 11.21 31.50
N LYS A 97 19.61 11.73 32.45
CA LYS A 97 20.41 12.92 32.31
C LYS A 97 21.87 12.64 32.62
N LEU A 98 22.75 13.02 31.71
CA LEU A 98 24.20 13.06 31.90
C LEU A 98 24.62 14.52 32.08
N SER A 99 25.42 14.78 33.14
CA SER A 99 26.14 16.03 33.31
C SER A 99 27.64 15.74 33.19
N VAL A 100 28.36 16.50 32.38
CA VAL A 100 29.81 16.41 32.17
C VAL A 100 30.45 17.73 32.54
N SER A 101 31.51 17.69 33.40
CA SER A 101 32.22 18.87 33.84
C SER A 101 33.74 18.68 33.71
N ASP A 102 34.41 19.76 33.27
CA ASP A 102 35.86 19.94 33.22
C ASP A 102 36.45 20.56 34.53
N GLY A 103 35.56 20.84 35.52
CA GLY A 103 35.90 21.50 36.80
C GLY A 103 35.65 22.97 36.83
N GLU A 104 35.44 23.67 35.70
CA GLU A 104 35.04 25.05 35.58
C GLU A 104 33.66 25.24 34.97
N PHE A 105 33.37 24.46 33.92
CA PHE A 105 32.08 24.44 33.23
C PHE A 105 31.41 23.06 33.38
N GLU A 106 30.07 23.07 33.19
CA GLU A 106 29.25 21.87 33.19
C GLU A 106 28.25 21.95 32.03
N THR A 107 28.11 20.87 31.27
CA THR A 107 27.13 20.71 30.21
C THR A 107 26.31 19.44 30.41
N GLU A 108 25.12 19.41 29.88
CA GLU A 108 24.15 18.33 30.09
C GLU A 108 23.59 17.81 28.77
N ASP A 109 23.27 16.50 28.74
CA ASP A 109 22.52 15.84 27.70
C ASP A 109 21.45 14.95 28.32
N THR A 110 20.34 14.70 27.59
CA THR A 110 19.20 13.94 28.12
C THR A 110 18.64 12.97 27.07
N MET A 111 18.19 11.80 27.56
CA MET A 111 17.51 10.78 26.77
C MET A 111 16.26 10.32 27.49
N THR A 112 15.13 10.23 26.79
CA THR A 112 13.91 9.64 27.33
C THR A 112 13.88 8.15 26.99
N LEU A 113 13.67 7.31 28.01
CA LEU A 113 13.53 5.86 27.88
C LEU A 113 12.11 5.44 28.28
N LYS A 114 11.47 4.64 27.47
CA LYS A 114 10.24 3.93 27.82
C LYS A 114 10.60 2.52 28.27
N ILE A 115 10.35 2.22 29.54
CA ILE A 115 10.57 0.89 30.13
C ILE A 115 9.22 0.21 30.25
N LEU A 116 9.06 -0.95 29.60
CA LEU A 116 7.85 -1.76 29.65
C LEU A 116 7.87 -2.72 30.84
N SER A 117 6.74 -3.36 31.14
CA SER A 117 6.66 -4.40 32.17
C SER A 117 7.63 -5.56 31.88
N GLU A 118 8.04 -6.31 32.90
CA GLU A 118 8.95 -7.46 32.76
C GLU A 118 8.35 -8.55 31.86
N ASP A 119 7.04 -8.75 31.94
CA ASP A 119 6.26 -9.74 31.20
C ASP A 119 5.69 -9.22 29.87
N ALA A 120 5.99 -7.98 29.50
CA ALA A 120 5.53 -7.42 28.23
C ALA A 120 5.90 -8.36 27.06
N ALA A 121 4.93 -8.67 26.22
CA ALA A 121 5.08 -9.50 25.03
C ALA A 121 4.44 -8.82 23.82
N ILE A 122 4.99 -9.07 22.65
CA ILE A 122 4.48 -8.49 21.38
C ILE A 122 3.06 -8.99 21.15
N PRO A 123 2.10 -8.12 20.78
CA PRO A 123 0.75 -8.54 20.43
C PRO A 123 0.74 -9.46 19.20
N ILE A 124 -0.36 -10.16 18.98
CA ILE A 124 -0.59 -11.01 17.82
C ILE A 124 -1.63 -10.31 16.94
N ALA A 125 -1.24 -9.94 15.71
CA ALA A 125 -2.16 -9.43 14.71
C ALA A 125 -2.75 -10.59 13.92
N GLU A 126 -4.08 -10.61 13.76
CA GLU A 126 -4.80 -11.61 12.97
C GLU A 126 -5.87 -10.93 12.11
N ILE A 127 -5.94 -11.32 10.84
CA ILE A 127 -6.94 -10.82 9.88
C ILE A 127 -7.90 -11.97 9.58
N ILE A 128 -9.16 -11.76 9.91
CA ILE A 128 -10.26 -12.61 9.45
C ILE A 128 -11.20 -11.81 8.55
N THR A 129 -12.04 -12.48 7.80
CA THR A 129 -13.03 -11.84 6.96
C THR A 129 -14.34 -12.56 7.05
N THR A 130 -15.41 -11.78 7.07
CA THR A 130 -16.74 -12.30 6.78
C THR A 130 -16.92 -12.34 5.26
N LYS A 131 -17.35 -13.49 4.77
CA LYS A 131 -17.66 -13.68 3.35
C LYS A 131 -19.09 -13.24 3.11
N ASP A 132 -19.29 -12.29 2.20
CA ASP A 132 -20.55 -12.15 1.53
C ASP A 132 -20.37 -12.73 0.11
N ASP A 133 -21.16 -13.72 -0.24
CA ASP A 133 -21.03 -14.46 -1.50
C ASP A 133 -22.26 -14.16 -2.33
N ASP A 134 -22.11 -13.24 -3.27
CA ASP A 134 -23.20 -12.81 -4.16
C ASP A 134 -23.43 -13.77 -5.32
N CYS A 135 -22.68 -14.89 -5.35
CA CYS A 135 -22.68 -15.82 -6.47
C CYS A 135 -23.15 -17.22 -6.07
N ASP A 136 -24.18 -17.74 -6.72
CA ASP A 136 -24.72 -19.09 -6.45
C ASP A 136 -23.78 -20.23 -6.84
N ASP A 137 -22.87 -20.03 -7.81
CA ASP A 137 -22.03 -21.04 -8.43
C ASP A 137 -20.52 -20.79 -8.27
N GLU A 138 -20.11 -19.65 -7.77
CA GLU A 138 -18.72 -19.32 -7.47
C GLU A 138 -18.55 -19.22 -5.95
N THR A 139 -17.52 -19.83 -5.43
CA THR A 139 -17.35 -19.91 -3.98
C THR A 139 -16.30 -18.91 -3.50
N ALA A 140 -16.71 -17.98 -2.65
CA ALA A 140 -15.77 -17.20 -1.85
C ALA A 140 -14.93 -18.13 -0.99
N SER A 141 -13.64 -17.89 -0.89
CA SER A 141 -12.73 -18.69 -0.09
C SER A 141 -11.76 -17.79 0.67
N SER A 142 -11.39 -18.25 1.88
CA SER A 142 -10.28 -17.64 2.61
C SER A 142 -9.33 -18.73 3.07
N SER A 143 -8.05 -18.40 3.07
CA SER A 143 -7.00 -19.17 3.71
C SER A 143 -6.16 -18.18 4.51
N GLY A 144 -5.30 -18.65 5.42
CA GLY A 144 -4.40 -17.75 6.16
C GLY A 144 -3.48 -16.88 5.30
N THR A 145 -3.53 -17.01 3.97
CA THR A 145 -2.68 -16.26 3.03
C THR A 145 -3.44 -15.42 2.03
N TYR A 146 -4.75 -15.61 1.90
CA TYR A 146 -5.58 -14.81 0.98
C TYR A 146 -7.08 -14.90 1.29
N ILE A 147 -7.79 -13.91 0.76
CA ILE A 147 -9.24 -13.77 0.72
C ILE A 147 -9.64 -13.69 -0.74
N LEU A 148 -10.64 -14.46 -1.15
CA LEU A 148 -11.23 -14.41 -2.48
C LEU A 148 -12.73 -14.14 -2.36
N VAL A 149 -13.20 -13.10 -3.05
CA VAL A 149 -14.61 -12.69 -3.11
C VAL A 149 -15.04 -12.59 -4.58
N TRP A 150 -16.32 -12.84 -4.85
CA TRP A 150 -16.93 -12.66 -6.15
C TRP A 150 -18.03 -11.61 -6.10
N ILE A 151 -18.12 -10.81 -7.16
CA ILE A 151 -19.25 -9.94 -7.49
C ILE A 151 -19.98 -10.60 -8.66
N CYS A 152 -21.28 -10.89 -8.52
CA CYS A 152 -22.07 -11.50 -9.58
C CYS A 152 -23.30 -10.65 -9.92
N ASP A 153 -23.21 -9.95 -11.04
CA ASP A 153 -24.29 -9.18 -11.65
C ASP A 153 -24.96 -10.03 -12.74
N ASP A 154 -25.63 -11.12 -12.33
CA ASP A 154 -26.12 -12.17 -13.23
C ASP A 154 -27.45 -11.80 -13.95
N ALA A 155 -27.99 -10.61 -13.72
CA ALA A 155 -29.21 -10.09 -14.35
C ALA A 155 -29.07 -8.60 -14.71
N MET A 156 -28.14 -8.28 -15.59
CA MET A 156 -27.92 -6.92 -16.06
C MET A 156 -29.06 -6.45 -16.93
N ASP A 157 -29.55 -5.22 -16.70
CA ASP A 157 -30.54 -4.58 -17.55
C ASP A 157 -30.05 -4.39 -18.99
N GLU A 158 -30.91 -4.63 -19.98
CA GLU A 158 -30.60 -4.43 -21.41
C GLU A 158 -30.04 -3.03 -21.70
N GLY A 159 -30.50 -2.01 -20.98
CA GLY A 159 -30.07 -0.61 -21.15
C GLY A 159 -28.75 -0.27 -20.50
N THR A 160 -28.25 -1.09 -19.56
CA THR A 160 -27.03 -0.85 -18.83
C THR A 160 -25.86 -1.58 -19.51
N ARG A 161 -25.02 -0.83 -20.21
CA ARG A 161 -23.88 -1.36 -20.97
C ARG A 161 -22.54 -1.03 -20.33
N ASP A 162 -22.51 -0.01 -19.49
CA ASP A 162 -21.34 0.38 -18.70
C ASP A 162 -21.42 -0.38 -17.37
N TRP A 163 -20.59 -1.39 -17.23
CA TRP A 163 -20.54 -2.22 -16.04
C TRP A 163 -19.47 -1.68 -15.09
N ASP A 164 -19.88 -1.28 -13.88
CA ASP A 164 -19.02 -0.74 -12.82
C ASP A 164 -19.30 -1.49 -11.51
N PRO A 165 -18.80 -2.73 -11.39
CA PRO A 165 -19.07 -3.58 -10.24
C PRO A 165 -18.31 -3.13 -8.99
N SER A 166 -18.97 -3.22 -7.83
CA SER A 166 -18.37 -3.00 -6.54
C SER A 166 -19.01 -3.87 -5.48
N THR A 167 -18.25 -4.22 -4.46
CA THR A 167 -18.75 -4.95 -3.28
C THR A 167 -18.26 -4.30 -2.01
N THR A 168 -18.86 -4.67 -0.87
CA THR A 168 -18.36 -4.26 0.45
C THR A 168 -17.76 -5.46 1.15
N LEU A 169 -16.47 -5.38 1.41
CA LEU A 169 -15.71 -6.37 2.17
C LEU A 169 -15.57 -5.89 3.62
N ILE A 170 -15.70 -6.79 4.58
CA ILE A 170 -15.41 -6.49 5.98
C ILE A 170 -14.06 -7.12 6.34
N LEU A 171 -13.07 -6.27 6.61
CA LEU A 171 -11.82 -6.65 7.24
C LEU A 171 -12.03 -6.66 8.75
N ASP A 172 -11.64 -7.74 9.41
CA ASP A 172 -11.92 -7.98 10.83
C ASP A 172 -10.64 -8.42 11.54
N ALA A 173 -10.29 -7.71 12.59
CA ALA A 173 -9.12 -7.96 13.45
C ALA A 173 -9.51 -8.42 14.86
N SER A 174 -10.76 -8.84 15.09
CA SER A 174 -11.27 -9.20 16.42
C SER A 174 -10.60 -10.41 17.06
N GLU A 175 -9.92 -11.24 16.27
CA GLU A 175 -9.11 -12.37 16.75
C GLU A 175 -7.66 -11.96 17.12
N SER A 176 -7.30 -10.68 16.93
CA SER A 176 -6.01 -10.17 17.37
C SER A 176 -5.94 -10.11 18.90
N GLU A 177 -4.80 -10.48 19.46
CA GLU A 177 -4.60 -10.59 20.89
C GLU A 177 -3.47 -9.66 21.38
N ALA A 178 -3.62 -9.09 22.60
CA ALA A 178 -2.54 -8.42 23.29
C ALA A 178 -1.45 -9.42 23.72
N GLY A 179 -0.20 -8.97 23.79
CA GLY A 179 0.94 -9.86 24.05
C GLY A 179 1.02 -10.41 25.47
N SER A 180 0.40 -9.76 26.47
CA SER A 180 0.35 -10.23 27.86
C SER A 180 -1.06 -10.23 28.40
N GLY A 181 -1.34 -11.02 29.43
CA GLY A 181 -2.68 -11.15 30.02
C GLY A 181 -3.19 -9.91 30.77
N GLU A 182 -2.31 -8.93 31.02
CA GLU A 182 -2.66 -7.65 31.66
C GLU A 182 -2.69 -6.49 30.66
N SER A 183 -2.30 -6.74 29.41
CA SER A 183 -2.29 -5.78 28.31
C SER A 183 -3.55 -5.88 27.46
N TRP A 184 -3.92 -4.80 26.77
CA TRP A 184 -5.05 -4.78 25.84
C TRP A 184 -4.68 -3.99 24.57
N LEU A 185 -5.33 -4.30 23.46
CA LEU A 185 -5.12 -3.58 22.20
C LEU A 185 -5.79 -2.20 22.28
N VAL A 186 -5.10 -1.17 21.79
CA VAL A 186 -5.57 0.22 21.79
C VAL A 186 -5.68 0.81 20.39
N SER A 187 -5.10 0.15 19.38
CA SER A 187 -5.12 0.63 17.99
C SER A 187 -5.08 -0.51 17.00
N TRP A 188 -5.85 -0.35 15.92
CA TRP A 188 -5.89 -1.19 14.72
C TRP A 188 -5.80 -0.26 13.53
N LYS A 189 -4.74 -0.40 12.74
CA LYS A 189 -4.45 0.40 11.55
C LYS A 189 -4.39 -0.51 10.33
N TRP A 190 -5.06 -0.11 9.27
CA TRP A 190 -5.13 -0.85 8.03
C TRP A 190 -4.47 -0.08 6.91
N ASP A 191 -3.52 -0.71 6.24
CA ASP A 191 -2.98 -0.33 4.95
C ASP A 191 -3.67 -1.24 3.91
N LEU A 192 -4.49 -0.66 3.05
CA LEU A 192 -5.31 -1.40 2.10
C LEU A 192 -4.52 -1.86 0.86
N ASN A 193 -3.35 -1.29 0.64
CA ASN A 193 -2.43 -1.75 -0.40
C ASN A 193 -0.98 -1.33 -0.13
N ILE A 194 -0.19 -2.20 0.46
CA ILE A 194 1.23 -1.97 0.81
C ILE A 194 2.15 -1.63 -0.38
N TYR A 195 1.65 -1.60 -1.61
CA TYR A 195 2.40 -1.22 -2.79
C TYR A 195 2.19 0.23 -3.23
N ILE A 196 1.23 0.93 -2.62
CA ILE A 196 0.91 2.33 -2.88
C ILE A 196 1.31 3.16 -1.66
N ASP A 197 1.98 4.28 -1.88
CA ASP A 197 2.26 5.30 -0.89
C ASP A 197 1.11 6.30 -0.93
N THR A 198 0.18 6.19 0.03
CA THR A 198 -1.06 7.00 0.06
C THR A 198 -0.88 8.32 0.78
N ASP A 199 0.07 8.43 1.71
CA ASP A 199 0.37 9.67 2.44
C ASP A 199 1.48 10.51 1.80
N GLY A 200 2.26 9.93 0.86
CA GLY A 200 3.26 10.63 0.06
C GLY A 200 4.57 10.90 0.79
N ASP A 201 4.88 10.17 1.85
CA ASP A 201 6.10 10.33 2.64
C ASP A 201 7.30 9.55 2.06
N GLY A 202 7.05 8.65 1.11
CA GLY A 202 8.02 7.81 0.42
C GLY A 202 8.19 6.43 1.04
N ASP A 203 7.45 6.09 2.09
CA ASP A 203 7.42 4.77 2.72
C ASP A 203 6.03 4.12 2.58
N LYS A 204 5.87 3.25 1.60
CA LYS A 204 4.64 2.51 1.30
C LYS A 204 4.21 1.53 2.41
N THR A 205 5.01 1.40 3.47
CA THR A 205 4.78 0.36 4.50
C THR A 205 4.26 0.91 5.82
N ASN A 206 4.06 2.21 5.91
CA ASN A 206 3.57 2.89 7.11
C ASN A 206 2.22 3.61 6.89
N ASP A 207 1.62 3.44 5.70
CA ASP A 207 0.34 4.04 5.37
C ASP A 207 -0.79 3.53 6.27
N ASP A 208 -1.61 4.46 6.74
CA ASP A 208 -2.81 4.17 7.54
C ASP A 208 -4.04 4.63 6.75
N ASP A 209 -4.58 3.75 5.87
CA ASP A 209 -5.76 4.04 5.05
C ASP A 209 -7.07 3.99 5.84
N ALA A 210 -7.10 3.19 6.91
CA ALA A 210 -8.28 3.01 7.74
C ALA A 210 -7.93 2.62 9.18
N ASP A 211 -8.89 2.85 10.09
CA ASP A 211 -8.81 2.59 11.51
C ASP A 211 -9.94 1.69 12.00
N GLY A 212 -9.67 0.94 13.07
CA GLY A 212 -10.66 0.20 13.84
C GLY A 212 -10.48 -1.31 13.79
N GLU A 213 -11.00 -1.98 14.81
CA GLU A 213 -10.98 -3.45 14.94
C GLU A 213 -11.68 -4.13 13.75
N THR A 214 -12.71 -3.48 13.20
CA THR A 214 -13.37 -3.89 11.97
C THR A 214 -13.45 -2.72 10.99
N TYR A 215 -13.27 -2.99 9.70
CA TYR A 215 -13.37 -1.98 8.65
C TYR A 215 -14.19 -2.48 7.47
N SER A 216 -15.23 -1.70 7.08
CA SER A 216 -16.04 -1.94 5.89
C SER A 216 -15.41 -1.24 4.69
N TRP A 217 -14.89 -2.02 3.76
CA TRP A 217 -14.17 -1.56 2.60
C TRP A 217 -14.99 -1.76 1.32
N ALA A 218 -15.45 -0.65 0.70
CA ALA A 218 -16.07 -0.68 -0.62
C ALA A 218 -14.96 -0.80 -1.69
N THR A 219 -14.94 -1.91 -2.42
CA THR A 219 -13.87 -2.22 -3.35
C THR A 219 -14.40 -2.67 -4.71
N PRO A 220 -13.79 -2.22 -5.83
CA PRO A 220 -14.04 -2.76 -7.16
C PRO A 220 -13.37 -4.13 -7.35
N PRO A 221 -13.54 -4.80 -8.49
CA PRO A 221 -12.73 -5.96 -8.86
C PRO A 221 -11.24 -5.62 -8.87
N GLY A 222 -10.41 -6.51 -8.31
CA GLY A 222 -8.98 -6.24 -8.21
C GLY A 222 -8.20 -7.23 -7.36
N GLU A 223 -6.92 -6.91 -7.17
CA GLU A 223 -5.97 -7.63 -6.33
C GLU A 223 -5.25 -6.63 -5.44
N TRP A 224 -5.24 -6.85 -4.13
CA TRP A 224 -4.60 -5.98 -3.14
C TRP A 224 -3.81 -6.80 -2.14
N LYS A 225 -2.77 -6.21 -1.58
CA LYS A 225 -2.03 -6.77 -0.45
C LYS A 225 -2.29 -5.88 0.77
N VAL A 226 -3.15 -6.34 1.65
CA VAL A 226 -3.59 -5.62 2.85
C VAL A 226 -2.66 -5.94 4.02
N ARG A 227 -2.36 -4.94 4.84
CA ARG A 227 -1.65 -5.06 6.12
C ARG A 227 -2.51 -4.52 7.26
N LEU A 228 -2.54 -5.27 8.35
CA LEU A 228 -3.03 -4.83 9.65
C LEU A 228 -1.84 -4.56 10.57
N THR A 229 -1.87 -3.43 11.27
CA THR A 229 -0.97 -3.13 12.38
C THR A 229 -1.79 -2.96 13.65
N VAL A 230 -1.54 -3.78 14.65
CA VAL A 230 -2.14 -3.65 15.98
C VAL A 230 -1.14 -3.09 16.98
N THR A 231 -1.63 -2.26 17.92
CA THR A 231 -0.79 -1.67 18.98
C THR A 231 -1.47 -1.93 20.33
N ASP A 232 -0.69 -2.36 21.31
CA ASP A 232 -1.17 -2.53 22.67
C ASP A 232 -1.02 -1.24 23.51
N ASP A 233 -1.53 -1.25 24.74
CA ASP A 233 -1.48 -0.12 25.69
C ASP A 233 -0.05 0.19 26.18
N GLN A 234 0.90 -0.72 26.00
CA GLN A 234 2.32 -0.51 26.26
C GLN A 234 3.05 0.10 25.03
N GLY A 235 2.37 0.17 23.87
CA GLY A 235 2.87 0.71 22.62
C GLY A 235 3.72 -0.27 21.82
N MET A 236 3.60 -1.57 22.12
CA MET A 236 4.18 -2.62 21.26
C MET A 236 3.26 -2.89 20.08
N THR A 237 3.85 -3.20 18.94
CA THR A 237 3.14 -3.41 17.68
C THR A 237 3.40 -4.78 17.10
N SER A 238 2.42 -5.29 16.36
CA SER A 238 2.54 -6.45 15.50
C SER A 238 1.78 -6.24 14.20
N THR A 239 2.17 -6.94 13.15
CA THR A 239 1.53 -6.82 11.84
C THR A 239 1.11 -8.18 11.30
N ALA A 240 -0.01 -8.21 10.56
CA ALA A 240 -0.43 -9.33 9.74
C ALA A 240 -0.70 -8.84 8.31
N GLU A 241 -0.47 -9.71 7.33
CA GLU A 241 -0.70 -9.38 5.92
C GLU A 241 -1.52 -10.47 5.23
N THR A 242 -2.41 -10.05 4.34
CA THR A 242 -3.18 -10.99 3.50
C THR A 242 -3.37 -10.43 2.09
N TRP A 243 -3.53 -11.33 1.12
CA TRP A 243 -3.97 -10.95 -0.21
C TRP A 243 -5.51 -10.90 -0.25
N VAL A 244 -6.05 -9.91 -0.95
CA VAL A 244 -7.47 -9.77 -1.23
C VAL A 244 -7.65 -9.81 -2.75
N TYR A 245 -8.47 -10.75 -3.22
CA TYR A 245 -8.85 -10.89 -4.63
C TYR A 245 -10.36 -10.69 -4.75
N VAL A 246 -10.76 -9.77 -5.59
CA VAL A 246 -12.17 -9.55 -5.94
C VAL A 246 -12.36 -9.84 -7.40
N ASN A 247 -12.90 -11.02 -7.71
CA ASN A 247 -13.33 -11.39 -9.05
C ASN A 247 -14.72 -10.83 -9.35
N ALA A 248 -15.07 -10.70 -10.61
CA ALA A 248 -16.39 -10.21 -10.97
C ALA A 248 -16.95 -10.88 -12.22
N ARG A 249 -18.29 -10.98 -12.30
CA ARG A 249 -19.04 -11.51 -13.43
C ARG A 249 -20.27 -10.66 -13.68
N ALA A 250 -20.54 -10.37 -14.97
CA ALA A 250 -21.80 -9.79 -15.41
C ALA A 250 -22.43 -10.65 -16.50
N ILE A 251 -23.78 -10.75 -16.50
CA ILE A 251 -24.56 -11.48 -17.50
C ILE A 251 -25.69 -10.60 -17.99
N TRP A 252 -25.74 -10.41 -19.31
CA TRP A 252 -26.87 -9.84 -20.05
C TRP A 252 -27.55 -10.95 -20.82
N SER A 253 -28.90 -10.97 -20.84
CA SER A 253 -29.69 -11.97 -21.52
C SER A 253 -30.73 -11.34 -22.45
N ASP A 254 -31.19 -12.11 -23.42
CA ASP A 254 -32.33 -11.79 -24.30
C ASP A 254 -32.18 -10.45 -25.04
N LEU A 255 -31.01 -10.21 -25.64
CA LEU A 255 -30.67 -8.97 -26.34
C LEU A 255 -30.96 -9.08 -27.84
N GLU A 256 -31.37 -7.97 -28.47
CA GLU A 256 -31.51 -7.88 -29.92
C GLU A 256 -30.29 -7.21 -30.56
N ILE A 257 -29.87 -7.68 -31.74
CA ILE A 257 -28.81 -7.10 -32.55
C ILE A 257 -29.27 -6.92 -34.01
N GLY A 258 -29.12 -5.71 -34.54
CA GLY A 258 -29.50 -5.37 -35.91
C GLY A 258 -28.65 -6.11 -36.96
N ARG A 259 -29.18 -6.17 -38.19
CA ARG A 259 -28.48 -6.74 -39.35
C ARG A 259 -27.28 -5.91 -39.79
N ASN A 260 -26.32 -6.55 -40.45
CA ASN A 260 -25.16 -5.87 -41.01
C ASN A 260 -25.53 -5.08 -42.28
N ASN A 261 -26.02 -3.87 -42.10
CA ASN A 261 -26.26 -2.90 -43.19
C ASN A 261 -26.03 -1.46 -42.69
N THR A 262 -26.16 -0.49 -43.59
CA THR A 262 -25.89 0.94 -43.27
C THR A 262 -27.02 1.63 -42.50
N ALA A 263 -28.19 1.01 -42.34
CA ALA A 263 -29.36 1.59 -41.72
C ALA A 263 -29.58 1.10 -40.28
N ASP A 264 -29.16 -0.15 -40.00
CA ASP A 264 -29.33 -0.79 -38.71
C ASP A 264 -27.98 -0.84 -37.97
N ASN A 265 -28.03 -0.95 -36.64
CA ASN A 265 -26.83 -1.07 -35.86
C ASN A 265 -26.44 -2.56 -35.64
N PRO A 266 -25.43 -3.09 -36.35
CA PRO A 266 -25.02 -4.49 -36.22
C PRO A 266 -24.12 -4.75 -35.00
N ARG A 267 -24.07 -3.84 -34.03
CA ARG A 267 -23.16 -3.89 -32.90
C ARG A 267 -23.91 -3.76 -31.59
N GLN A 268 -23.41 -4.52 -30.61
CA GLN A 268 -23.68 -4.32 -29.20
C GLN A 268 -22.33 -4.16 -28.47
N GLU A 269 -22.23 -3.13 -27.63
CA GLU A 269 -21.02 -2.74 -26.94
C GLU A 269 -21.24 -2.77 -25.43
N PHE A 270 -20.31 -3.37 -24.69
CA PHE A 270 -20.34 -3.50 -23.25
C PHE A 270 -18.98 -3.05 -22.72
N THR A 271 -18.97 -2.21 -21.70
CA THR A 271 -17.71 -1.81 -21.04
C THR A 271 -17.56 -2.52 -19.72
N ALA A 272 -16.31 -2.82 -19.36
CA ALA A 272 -15.94 -3.41 -18.09
C ALA A 272 -14.68 -2.73 -17.56
N PRO A 273 -14.61 -2.40 -16.26
CA PRO A 273 -13.40 -1.85 -15.67
C PRO A 273 -12.33 -2.95 -15.61
N LEU A 274 -11.14 -2.64 -16.06
CA LEU A 274 -9.99 -3.53 -16.01
C LEU A 274 -8.89 -2.86 -15.21
N THR A 275 -8.61 -3.38 -14.02
CA THR A 275 -7.52 -2.91 -13.18
C THR A 275 -6.31 -3.79 -13.40
N TYR A 276 -5.26 -3.22 -13.99
CA TYR A 276 -3.99 -3.90 -14.19
C TYR A 276 -2.85 -2.92 -13.99
N ASP A 277 -2.22 -2.98 -12.84
CA ASP A 277 -1.03 -2.21 -12.51
C ASP A 277 0.07 -3.15 -12.04
N PHE A 278 1.00 -3.45 -12.93
CA PHE A 278 2.10 -4.39 -12.66
C PHE A 278 3.06 -3.86 -11.59
N GLU A 279 3.25 -2.54 -11.51
CA GLU A 279 4.19 -1.91 -10.57
C GLU A 279 3.65 -1.94 -9.15
N ASN A 280 2.33 -1.82 -8.99
CA ASN A 280 1.63 -1.85 -7.70
C ASN A 280 0.93 -3.19 -7.42
N SER A 281 1.32 -4.25 -8.12
CA SER A 281 0.86 -5.64 -7.90
C SER A 281 -0.63 -5.90 -8.15
N HIS A 282 -1.35 -5.03 -8.85
CA HIS A 282 -2.67 -5.34 -9.38
C HIS A 282 -2.55 -6.14 -10.68
N LYS A 283 -2.87 -7.42 -10.64
CA LYS A 283 -2.66 -8.34 -11.78
C LYS A 283 -3.94 -9.07 -12.12
N LEU A 284 -4.63 -8.61 -13.16
CA LEU A 284 -5.71 -9.38 -13.75
C LEU A 284 -5.12 -10.63 -14.41
N ASN A 285 -5.60 -11.81 -14.02
CA ASN A 285 -5.20 -13.09 -14.60
C ASN A 285 -5.97 -13.40 -15.88
N GLN A 286 -7.26 -13.06 -15.93
CA GLN A 286 -8.11 -13.40 -17.05
C GLN A 286 -9.24 -12.39 -17.22
N PHE A 287 -9.39 -11.91 -18.45
CA PHE A 287 -10.59 -11.26 -18.97
C PHE A 287 -11.25 -12.23 -19.95
N LYS A 288 -12.47 -12.69 -19.65
CA LYS A 288 -13.16 -13.70 -20.44
C LYS A 288 -14.54 -13.20 -20.82
N THR A 289 -14.92 -13.39 -22.08
CA THR A 289 -16.29 -13.18 -22.55
C THR A 289 -16.82 -14.45 -23.16
N ARG A 290 -18.05 -14.80 -22.83
CA ARG A 290 -18.83 -15.86 -23.46
C ARG A 290 -20.05 -15.21 -24.12
N LEU A 291 -20.28 -15.53 -25.38
CA LEU A 291 -21.42 -15.10 -26.18
C LEU A 291 -22.21 -16.32 -26.61
N VAL A 292 -23.50 -16.34 -26.30
CA VAL A 292 -24.46 -17.39 -26.72
C VAL A 292 -25.51 -16.80 -27.63
N TYR A 293 -25.71 -17.38 -28.80
CA TYR A 293 -26.72 -16.96 -29.74
C TYR A 293 -27.28 -18.14 -30.55
N PRO A 294 -28.53 -18.10 -31.03
CA PRO A 294 -29.13 -19.19 -31.77
C PRO A 294 -28.46 -19.38 -33.15
N LYS A 295 -28.26 -20.60 -33.59
CA LYS A 295 -27.80 -20.91 -34.96
C LYS A 295 -28.76 -20.34 -36.01
N LYS A 296 -30.07 -20.38 -35.73
CA LYS A 296 -31.13 -19.82 -36.57
C LYS A 296 -32.14 -19.13 -35.70
N ASP A 297 -32.62 -17.97 -36.14
CA ASP A 297 -33.68 -17.26 -35.43
C ASP A 297 -35.00 -18.04 -35.49
N PRO A 298 -35.59 -18.38 -34.34
CA PRO A 298 -36.86 -19.12 -34.30
C PRO A 298 -38.03 -18.30 -34.78
N GLY A 299 -37.89 -16.95 -34.85
CA GLY A 299 -38.91 -16.01 -35.31
C GLY A 299 -38.77 -15.57 -36.76
N ALA A 300 -37.75 -15.98 -37.47
CA ALA A 300 -37.55 -15.62 -38.87
C ALA A 300 -38.73 -16.16 -39.72
N GLY A 301 -39.40 -15.24 -40.44
CA GLY A 301 -40.57 -15.56 -41.26
C GLY A 301 -40.29 -16.65 -42.32
N PHE A 302 -41.34 -17.23 -42.85
CA PHE A 302 -41.20 -18.30 -43.85
C PHE A 302 -40.90 -17.72 -45.23
N PRO A 303 -39.86 -18.21 -45.97
CA PRO A 303 -38.96 -19.30 -45.61
C PRO A 303 -37.85 -18.88 -44.60
N ALA A 304 -37.49 -19.80 -43.70
CA ALA A 304 -36.36 -19.58 -42.77
C ALA A 304 -35.10 -19.18 -43.54
N PRO A 305 -34.22 -18.34 -42.97
CA PRO A 305 -32.99 -17.93 -43.61
C PRO A 305 -32.16 -19.17 -43.99
N GLU A 306 -31.57 -19.17 -45.19
CA GLU A 306 -30.75 -20.28 -45.69
C GLU A 306 -29.41 -20.39 -45.00
N GLN A 307 -28.98 -19.31 -44.31
CA GLN A 307 -27.68 -19.24 -43.63
C GLN A 307 -27.88 -19.14 -42.13
N ASP A 308 -27.02 -19.81 -41.42
CA ASP A 308 -26.92 -19.72 -39.96
C ASP A 308 -26.49 -18.29 -39.54
N ASN A 309 -26.90 -17.89 -38.34
CA ASN A 309 -26.41 -16.67 -37.70
C ASN A 309 -24.89 -16.75 -37.52
N ARG A 310 -24.25 -15.62 -37.55
CA ARG A 310 -22.85 -15.51 -37.20
C ARG A 310 -22.56 -14.17 -36.52
N MET A 311 -22.02 -14.26 -35.34
CA MET A 311 -21.54 -13.10 -34.58
C MET A 311 -20.08 -13.27 -34.28
N ASP A 312 -19.34 -12.15 -34.24
CA ASP A 312 -17.95 -12.09 -33.85
C ASP A 312 -17.78 -11.20 -32.61
N LEU A 313 -16.81 -11.55 -31.78
CA LEU A 313 -16.40 -10.78 -30.61
C LEU A 313 -15.14 -9.98 -30.93
N TYR A 314 -15.08 -8.78 -30.39
CA TYR A 314 -13.90 -7.91 -30.41
C TYR A 314 -13.66 -7.37 -29.01
N PHE A 315 -12.41 -7.30 -28.60
CA PHE A 315 -11.97 -6.58 -27.39
C PHE A 315 -11.18 -5.35 -27.80
N TYR A 316 -11.55 -4.22 -27.22
CA TYR A 316 -10.85 -2.95 -27.35
C TYR A 316 -10.42 -2.46 -25.97
N ASN A 317 -9.23 -1.85 -25.89
CA ASN A 317 -8.76 -1.18 -24.69
C ASN A 317 -9.43 0.21 -24.53
N ASP A 318 -9.06 0.95 -23.50
CA ASP A 318 -9.57 2.30 -23.21
C ASP A 318 -9.20 3.37 -24.23
N THR A 319 -8.24 3.08 -25.12
CA THR A 319 -7.82 3.95 -26.24
C THR A 319 -8.39 3.51 -27.59
N ASP A 320 -9.41 2.65 -27.60
CA ASP A 320 -10.06 2.08 -28.79
C ASP A 320 -9.11 1.25 -29.69
N GLU A 321 -8.01 0.72 -29.15
CA GLU A 321 -7.15 -0.21 -29.89
C GLU A 321 -7.72 -1.63 -29.79
N GLU A 322 -7.79 -2.33 -30.90
CA GLU A 322 -8.21 -3.73 -30.93
C GLU A 322 -7.16 -4.64 -30.29
N VAL A 323 -7.53 -5.27 -29.19
CA VAL A 323 -6.69 -6.20 -28.45
C VAL A 323 -6.80 -7.61 -29.02
N ARG A 324 -8.01 -8.04 -29.31
CA ARG A 324 -8.32 -9.41 -29.77
C ARG A 324 -9.64 -9.44 -30.53
N ASN A 325 -9.78 -10.37 -31.45
CA ASN A 325 -11.05 -10.67 -32.13
C ASN A 325 -11.23 -12.16 -32.42
N SER A 326 -12.46 -12.56 -32.73
CA SER A 326 -12.85 -13.91 -33.11
C SER A 326 -13.16 -14.08 -34.59
N SER A 327 -12.98 -13.07 -35.41
CA SER A 327 -13.43 -13.05 -36.81
C SER A 327 -12.80 -14.12 -37.72
N SER A 328 -11.65 -14.66 -37.31
CA SER A 328 -10.97 -15.76 -38.01
C SER A 328 -11.45 -17.17 -37.59
N ASN A 329 -12.28 -17.28 -36.54
CA ASN A 329 -12.77 -18.57 -36.06
C ASN A 329 -13.72 -19.20 -37.08
N SER A 330 -13.65 -20.51 -37.29
CA SER A 330 -14.68 -21.25 -38.03
C SER A 330 -15.97 -21.38 -37.19
N ASP A 331 -17.10 -21.71 -37.84
CA ASP A 331 -18.35 -21.96 -37.13
C ASP A 331 -18.24 -23.10 -36.12
N GLU A 332 -17.40 -24.12 -36.39
CA GLU A 332 -17.11 -25.23 -35.48
C GLU A 332 -16.33 -24.77 -34.22
N GLN A 333 -15.55 -23.69 -34.33
CA GLN A 333 -14.82 -23.09 -33.20
C GLN A 333 -15.69 -22.14 -32.37
N GLN A 334 -16.94 -21.91 -32.80
CA GLN A 334 -17.92 -21.11 -32.06
C GLN A 334 -18.82 -21.97 -31.17
N THR A 335 -18.37 -23.15 -30.75
CA THR A 335 -19.06 -24.04 -29.83
C THR A 335 -18.15 -24.47 -28.70
N ASP A 336 -18.65 -24.46 -27.49
CA ASP A 336 -18.00 -25.04 -26.31
C ASP A 336 -18.76 -26.28 -25.81
N SER A 337 -18.23 -26.97 -24.79
CA SER A 337 -18.81 -28.21 -24.24
C SER A 337 -20.19 -28.03 -23.62
N ASP A 338 -20.53 -26.80 -23.23
CA ASP A 338 -21.75 -26.45 -22.51
C ASP A 338 -22.79 -25.79 -23.43
N CYS A 339 -22.50 -25.77 -24.72
CA CYS A 339 -23.37 -25.21 -25.76
C CYS A 339 -24.50 -26.17 -26.14
N SER A 340 -25.72 -25.65 -26.18
CA SER A 340 -26.84 -26.46 -26.72
C SER A 340 -26.67 -26.72 -28.23
N GLU A 341 -27.28 -27.78 -28.75
CA GLU A 341 -27.18 -28.15 -30.17
C GLU A 341 -27.72 -27.07 -31.12
N ASP A 342 -28.64 -26.26 -30.65
CA ASP A 342 -29.31 -25.21 -31.45
C ASP A 342 -28.55 -23.86 -31.39
N ASN A 343 -27.53 -23.73 -30.56
CA ASN A 343 -26.82 -22.48 -30.32
C ASN A 343 -25.37 -22.54 -30.78
N TYR A 344 -24.82 -21.36 -31.01
CA TYR A 344 -23.38 -21.10 -30.99
C TYR A 344 -23.00 -20.50 -29.63
N CYS A 345 -21.84 -20.92 -29.10
CA CYS A 345 -21.28 -20.44 -27.83
C CYS A 345 -19.83 -20.06 -28.07
N LEU A 346 -19.59 -18.79 -28.31
CA LEU A 346 -18.27 -18.26 -28.60
C LEU A 346 -17.62 -17.77 -27.31
N THR A 347 -16.47 -18.33 -26.97
CA THR A 347 -15.67 -17.88 -25.83
C THR A 347 -14.39 -17.21 -26.31
N MET A 348 -14.11 -16.02 -25.82
CA MET A 348 -12.87 -15.29 -26.06
C MET A 348 -12.23 -14.90 -24.72
N THR A 349 -10.91 -15.08 -24.62
CA THR A 349 -10.16 -14.85 -23.37
C THR A 349 -8.90 -14.08 -23.68
N SER A 350 -8.65 -13.00 -22.94
CA SER A 350 -7.35 -12.33 -22.84
C SER A 350 -6.64 -12.72 -21.56
N SER A 351 -5.33 -12.69 -21.59
CA SER A 351 -4.44 -13.12 -20.50
C SER A 351 -3.38 -12.06 -20.19
N THR A 352 -2.57 -12.32 -19.20
CA THR A 352 -1.49 -11.43 -18.71
C THR A 352 -0.60 -10.84 -19.83
N GLY A 353 -0.42 -11.55 -20.94
CA GLY A 353 0.37 -11.05 -22.07
C GLY A 353 -0.29 -9.89 -22.80
N ASP A 354 -1.62 -9.95 -22.95
CA ASP A 354 -2.41 -8.89 -23.58
C ASP A 354 -2.47 -7.66 -22.67
N PHE A 355 -2.68 -7.85 -21.36
CA PHE A 355 -2.76 -6.75 -20.38
C PHE A 355 -1.47 -5.93 -20.28
N ARG A 356 -0.30 -6.56 -20.37
CA ARG A 356 1.00 -5.85 -20.36
C ARG A 356 1.16 -4.83 -21.50
N ASN A 357 0.48 -5.06 -22.60
CA ASN A 357 0.61 -4.20 -23.79
C ASN A 357 -0.47 -3.12 -23.83
N TYR A 358 -1.63 -3.33 -23.20
CA TYR A 358 -2.82 -2.51 -23.36
C TYR A 358 -3.32 -1.85 -22.08
N LEU A 359 -2.65 -2.08 -20.96
CA LEU A 359 -2.85 -1.42 -19.66
C LEU A 359 -4.28 -1.48 -19.08
N ASP A 360 -4.44 -0.87 -17.91
CA ASP A 360 -5.71 -0.71 -17.21
C ASP A 360 -6.63 0.31 -17.89
N GLY A 361 -7.89 0.35 -17.47
CA GLY A 361 -8.90 1.26 -17.98
C GLY A 361 -10.23 0.58 -18.22
N SER A 362 -11.12 1.26 -18.93
CA SER A 362 -12.43 0.71 -19.32
C SER A 362 -12.30 -0.04 -20.65
N TRP A 363 -12.23 -1.36 -20.59
CA TRP A 363 -12.20 -2.18 -21.80
C TRP A 363 -13.60 -2.39 -22.36
N MET A 364 -13.69 -2.41 -23.71
CA MET A 364 -14.94 -2.63 -24.41
C MET A 364 -14.97 -4.03 -25.05
N VAL A 365 -16.05 -4.74 -24.80
CA VAL A 365 -16.47 -5.94 -25.52
C VAL A 365 -17.49 -5.53 -26.57
N GLN A 366 -17.18 -5.75 -27.84
CA GLN A 366 -18.13 -5.52 -28.94
C GLN A 366 -18.56 -6.86 -29.53
N VAL A 367 -19.88 -7.07 -29.59
CA VAL A 367 -20.52 -8.13 -30.38
C VAL A 367 -20.91 -7.56 -31.73
N PHE A 368 -20.48 -8.21 -32.79
CA PHE A 368 -20.77 -7.78 -34.16
C PHE A 368 -21.54 -8.83 -34.96
N ASN A 369 -22.73 -8.49 -35.41
CA ASN A 369 -23.53 -9.36 -36.31
C ASN A 369 -23.00 -9.24 -37.76
N THR A 370 -22.46 -10.32 -38.28
CA THR A 370 -21.85 -10.36 -39.63
C THR A 370 -22.88 -10.63 -40.73
N LYS A 371 -24.12 -10.96 -40.38
CA LYS A 371 -25.19 -11.35 -41.33
C LYS A 371 -26.14 -10.21 -41.67
N GLN A 372 -26.88 -10.38 -42.78
CA GLN A 372 -27.84 -9.40 -43.27
C GLN A 372 -29.25 -9.65 -42.75
N GLN A 373 -29.39 -10.20 -41.57
CA GLN A 373 -30.63 -10.42 -40.84
C GLN A 373 -30.44 -9.97 -39.40
N ASP A 374 -31.54 -9.49 -38.80
CA ASP A 374 -31.55 -9.22 -37.37
C ASP A 374 -31.44 -10.55 -36.62
N ALA A 375 -30.89 -10.53 -35.44
CA ALA A 375 -30.64 -11.75 -34.64
C ALA A 375 -30.84 -11.46 -33.16
N GLU A 376 -31.05 -12.55 -32.40
CA GLU A 376 -31.12 -12.55 -30.95
C GLU A 376 -29.76 -12.93 -30.36
N ILE A 377 -29.39 -12.33 -29.26
CA ILE A 377 -28.31 -12.74 -28.37
C ILE A 377 -28.93 -13.32 -27.12
N ILE A 378 -28.75 -14.61 -26.89
CA ILE A 378 -29.31 -15.28 -25.71
C ILE A 378 -28.56 -14.82 -24.44
N GLU A 379 -27.22 -14.71 -24.51
CA GLU A 379 -26.40 -14.37 -23.38
C GLU A 379 -25.10 -13.69 -23.81
N VAL A 380 -24.71 -12.64 -23.11
CA VAL A 380 -23.34 -12.12 -23.06
C VAL A 380 -22.87 -12.19 -21.62
N GLN A 381 -21.79 -12.90 -21.36
CA GLN A 381 -21.17 -12.99 -20.05
C GLN A 381 -19.77 -12.38 -20.11
N ILE A 382 -19.46 -11.50 -19.16
CA ILE A 382 -18.12 -10.94 -18.97
C ILE A 382 -17.60 -11.37 -17.59
N ILE A 383 -16.38 -11.86 -17.54
CA ILE A 383 -15.73 -12.33 -16.31
C ILE A 383 -14.35 -11.69 -16.16
N LEU A 384 -14.11 -11.14 -14.99
CA LEU A 384 -12.81 -10.64 -14.53
C LEU A 384 -12.28 -11.56 -13.42
N LYS A 385 -11.11 -12.17 -13.63
CA LYS A 385 -10.45 -13.01 -12.60
C LYS A 385 -9.08 -12.46 -12.26
N TYR A 386 -8.91 -12.16 -10.98
CA TYR A 386 -7.64 -11.71 -10.39
C TYR A 386 -6.88 -12.88 -9.72
N LYS A 387 -7.61 -13.93 -9.34
CA LYS A 387 -7.03 -15.17 -8.82
C LYS A 387 -7.35 -16.37 -9.68
#